data_fd9d9e14a07d2cb4b59c7a866947a0eb
#
_entry.id   fd9d9e14a07d2cb4b59c7a866947a0eb
#
_cell.length_a   1.000
_cell.length_b   1.000
_cell.length_c   1.000
_cell.angle_alpha   90.00
_cell.angle_beta   90.00
_cell.angle_gamma   90.00
#
_symmetry.space_group_name_H-M   'P 1'
#
loop_
_entity.id
_entity.type
_entity.pdbx_description
1 polymer ?
#
loop_
_entity_poly.entity_id
_entity_poly.type
_entity_poly.pdbx_seq_one_letter_code
_entity_poly.pdbx_strand_id
1 'polypeptide(L)'
;ATQGEIEETVADPYMGFNIGSTKARMAWTGDVKRFYFESPLVRLMTDHSYQDVFEDGEDLVFSDRTDRPLPYRCVVIYRYYDEASKDFGSGDTPPIEQFARGLDKLILRLRDKVCANLKNDVAPADFRVYLVAHSMGGLVCRAFLQNPALGSAQARGAVDKVFTYATPHNGIDMRIVRNVPGWLTFGDINNFNRERMAGYLALAPGDDVSVVRNFAPQRIFNLIGTDARDYSVAQGLSAWAVGEASDGLVRIDNASTHGPGPDGSDIASPRAFVHRSHSGHYGIVNSEEGYQNLTRFLFGELRVDGFLDVDDISLPVELDRAMQDGKDLHASYQFEVAASVRGCQWQMTRREVRENSAIFRTYSELFPGARGTTRLPDRSRSPHLFSVFL
;
A
#
# COMPACT_ATOMS: atom_id res chain seq x y z
N ALA A 1 2.29 -16.78 9.73
CA ALA A 1 1.44 -16.73 10.92
C ALA A 1 1.46 -18.07 11.62
N THR A 2 1.51 -18.08 12.93
CA THR A 2 1.07 -19.24 13.67
C THR A 2 -0.43 -19.38 13.43
N GLN A 3 -0.97 -20.59 13.55
CA GLN A 3 -2.42 -20.79 13.42
C GLN A 3 -3.22 -19.83 14.32
N GLY A 4 -2.73 -19.58 15.55
CA GLY A 4 -3.37 -18.66 16.50
C GLY A 4 -3.40 -17.20 16.02
N GLU A 5 -2.37 -16.73 15.32
CA GLU A 5 -2.36 -15.36 14.75
C GLU A 5 -3.36 -15.20 13.61
N ILE A 6 -3.56 -16.24 12.78
CA ILE A 6 -4.59 -16.24 11.74
C ILE A 6 -5.97 -16.22 12.37
N GLU A 7 -6.23 -17.08 13.37
CA GLU A 7 -7.51 -17.14 14.06
C GLU A 7 -7.85 -15.81 14.76
N GLU A 8 -6.85 -15.18 15.40
CA GLU A 8 -7.03 -13.86 16.00
C GLU A 8 -7.38 -12.81 14.95
N THR A 9 -6.70 -12.83 13.80
CA THR A 9 -6.95 -11.90 12.70
C THR A 9 -8.35 -12.05 12.13
N VAL A 10 -8.81 -13.27 11.85
CA VAL A 10 -10.13 -13.49 11.26
C VAL A 10 -11.27 -13.36 12.27
N ALA A 11 -10.99 -13.49 13.56
CA ALA A 11 -11.96 -13.25 14.62
C ALA A 11 -12.18 -11.75 14.91
N ASP A 12 -11.24 -10.86 14.48
CA ASP A 12 -11.44 -9.42 14.57
C ASP A 12 -12.49 -8.99 13.54
N PRO A 13 -13.54 -8.26 13.94
CA PRO A 13 -14.58 -7.76 13.02
C PRO A 13 -14.01 -6.96 11.84
N TYR A 14 -12.87 -6.31 12.03
CA TYR A 14 -12.17 -5.53 11.01
C TYR A 14 -10.98 -6.27 10.41
N MET A 15 -10.95 -7.59 10.47
CA MET A 15 -9.94 -8.45 9.84
C MET A 15 -8.50 -8.03 10.13
N GLY A 16 -8.22 -7.70 11.39
CA GLY A 16 -6.90 -7.28 11.83
C GLY A 16 -6.60 -5.79 11.64
N PHE A 17 -7.46 -4.99 11.02
CA PHE A 17 -7.29 -3.54 10.98
C PHE A 17 -7.28 -2.91 12.38
N ASN A 18 -7.92 -3.53 13.35
CA ASN A 18 -7.91 -3.09 14.75
C ASN A 18 -6.77 -3.69 15.58
N ILE A 19 -6.18 -4.82 15.18
CA ILE A 19 -5.14 -5.51 15.97
C ILE A 19 -3.92 -4.62 16.19
N GLY A 20 -3.54 -3.80 15.19
CA GLY A 20 -2.48 -2.82 15.32
C GLY A 20 -2.86 -1.53 16.06
N SER A 21 -4.11 -1.38 16.50
CA SER A 21 -4.59 -0.14 17.13
C SER A 21 -4.30 -0.05 18.64
N THR A 22 -3.91 -1.15 19.28
CA THR A 22 -3.62 -1.18 20.72
C THR A 22 -2.13 -1.04 20.99
N LYS A 23 -1.75 -0.03 21.76
CA LYS A 23 -0.40 0.23 22.20
C LYS A 23 -0.21 -0.08 23.67
N ALA A 24 0.67 -1.02 23.99
CA ALA A 24 1.09 -1.27 25.35
C ALA A 24 2.49 -0.67 25.59
N ARG A 25 2.63 0.23 26.56
CA ARG A 25 3.92 0.75 27.04
C ARG A 25 4.09 0.46 28.51
N MET A 26 5.26 0.00 28.88
CA MET A 26 5.63 -0.08 30.30
C MET A 26 5.98 1.33 30.78
N ALA A 27 5.23 1.81 31.76
CA ALA A 27 5.57 3.06 32.46
C ALA A 27 6.81 2.85 33.32
N TRP A 28 7.46 3.93 33.73
CA TRP A 28 8.62 3.89 34.65
C TRP A 28 8.26 3.23 36.01
N THR A 29 7.00 3.18 36.36
CA THR A 29 6.44 2.48 37.54
C THR A 29 6.36 0.96 37.38
N GLY A 30 6.66 0.43 36.18
CA GLY A 30 6.46 -0.99 35.86
C GLY A 30 5.05 -1.35 35.39
N ASP A 31 4.11 -0.41 35.44
CA ASP A 31 2.74 -0.64 34.98
C ASP A 31 2.64 -0.67 33.46
N VAL A 32 1.86 -1.57 32.92
CA VAL A 32 1.55 -1.63 31.48
C VAL A 32 0.36 -0.71 31.20
N LYS A 33 0.63 0.40 30.52
CA LYS A 33 -0.41 1.29 29.99
C LYS A 33 -0.75 0.94 28.56
N ARG A 34 -2.03 0.75 28.28
CA ARG A 34 -2.55 0.51 26.93
C ARG A 34 -3.08 1.80 26.35
N PHE A 35 -2.65 2.11 25.13
CA PHE A 35 -3.14 3.22 24.35
C PHE A 35 -3.85 2.64 23.12
N TYR A 36 -5.05 3.12 22.85
CA TYR A 36 -5.84 2.70 21.69
C TYR A 36 -5.78 3.79 20.66
N PHE A 37 -5.46 3.41 19.42
CA PHE A 37 -5.59 4.30 18.27
C PHE A 37 -6.87 3.94 17.53
N GLU A 38 -7.62 4.94 17.13
CA GLU A 38 -8.78 4.71 16.29
C GLU A 38 -8.33 4.21 14.91
N SER A 39 -8.90 3.10 14.46
CA SER A 39 -8.62 2.58 13.14
C SER A 39 -9.18 3.53 12.07
N PRO A 40 -8.62 3.55 10.84
CA PRO A 40 -9.16 4.36 9.77
C PRO A 40 -10.63 4.08 9.47
N LEU A 41 -11.12 2.86 9.76
CA LEU A 41 -12.52 2.48 9.56
C LEU A 41 -13.44 3.19 10.53
N VAL A 42 -13.11 3.18 11.84
CA VAL A 42 -13.88 3.90 12.87
C VAL A 42 -13.89 5.40 12.57
N ARG A 43 -12.77 5.95 12.15
CA ARG A 43 -12.66 7.37 11.80
C ARG A 43 -13.47 7.73 10.55
N LEU A 44 -13.53 6.88 9.53
CA LEU A 44 -14.40 7.09 8.37
C LEU A 44 -15.88 7.10 8.79
N MET A 45 -16.28 6.29 9.76
CA MET A 45 -17.63 6.31 10.30
C MET A 45 -17.92 7.62 11.06
N THR A 46 -17.01 8.09 11.90
CA THR A 46 -17.20 9.33 12.69
C THR A 46 -17.05 10.61 11.86
N ASP A 47 -16.02 10.70 11.02
CA ASP A 47 -15.66 11.93 10.32
C ASP A 47 -16.41 12.12 9.00
N HIS A 48 -16.80 11.00 8.35
CA HIS A 48 -17.38 11.00 7.00
C HIS A 48 -18.75 10.32 6.91
N SER A 49 -19.35 9.96 8.05
CA SER A 49 -20.68 9.34 8.13
C SER A 49 -20.82 8.03 7.33
N TYR A 50 -19.74 7.26 7.24
CA TYR A 50 -19.84 5.89 6.76
C TYR A 50 -20.52 5.01 7.81
N GLN A 51 -21.16 3.95 7.38
CA GLN A 51 -21.85 2.99 8.26
C GLN A 51 -21.22 1.62 8.13
N ASP A 52 -21.10 0.92 9.25
CA ASP A 52 -20.74 -0.49 9.24
C ASP A 52 -21.90 -1.32 8.68
N VAL A 53 -21.57 -2.38 7.97
CA VAL A 53 -22.54 -3.32 7.44
C VAL A 53 -22.66 -4.59 8.29
N PHE A 54 -21.95 -4.66 9.40
CA PHE A 54 -21.99 -5.75 10.34
C PHE A 54 -22.85 -5.33 11.55
N GLU A 55 -24.06 -5.87 11.65
CA GLU A 55 -25.01 -5.55 12.71
C GLU A 55 -25.53 -6.83 13.39
N ASP A 56 -25.63 -6.80 14.71
CA ASP A 56 -26.17 -7.90 15.51
C ASP A 56 -25.52 -9.28 15.25
N GLY A 57 -24.23 -9.28 14.89
CA GLY A 57 -23.49 -10.50 14.57
C GLY A 57 -23.69 -11.01 13.16
N GLU A 58 -24.38 -10.26 12.29
CA GLU A 58 -24.67 -10.62 10.92
C GLU A 58 -24.04 -9.62 9.94
N ASP A 59 -23.38 -10.14 8.90
CA ASP A 59 -22.91 -9.33 7.77
C ASP A 59 -24.08 -9.10 6.79
N LEU A 60 -24.59 -7.87 6.76
CA LEU A 60 -25.73 -7.49 5.91
C LEU A 60 -25.45 -7.63 4.41
N VAL A 61 -24.20 -7.67 3.99
CA VAL A 61 -23.84 -7.89 2.58
C VAL A 61 -24.21 -9.31 2.16
N PHE A 62 -24.05 -10.30 3.04
CA PHE A 62 -24.32 -11.70 2.76
C PHE A 62 -25.69 -12.17 3.27
N SER A 63 -26.35 -11.36 4.06
CA SER A 63 -27.70 -11.62 4.55
C SER A 63 -28.73 -11.56 3.40
N ASP A 64 -29.71 -12.44 3.42
CA ASP A 64 -30.86 -12.40 2.50
C ASP A 64 -32.00 -11.48 3.01
N ARG A 65 -31.79 -10.80 4.11
CA ARG A 65 -32.77 -9.87 4.70
C ARG A 65 -32.96 -8.66 3.80
N THR A 66 -34.21 -8.38 3.47
CA THR A 66 -34.62 -7.21 2.67
C THR A 66 -35.06 -6.02 3.52
N ASP A 67 -35.30 -6.26 4.82
CA ASP A 67 -35.72 -5.23 5.79
C ASP A 67 -34.56 -4.31 6.23
N ARG A 68 -33.32 -4.70 5.95
CA ARG A 68 -32.10 -3.91 6.26
C ARG A 68 -31.33 -3.60 4.98
N PRO A 69 -31.73 -2.56 4.26
CA PRO A 69 -31.05 -2.17 3.01
C PRO A 69 -29.69 -1.52 3.32
N LEU A 70 -28.70 -1.80 2.47
CA LEU A 70 -27.37 -1.21 2.62
C LEU A 70 -27.39 0.29 2.28
N PRO A 71 -26.76 1.15 3.12
CA PRO A 71 -26.54 2.55 2.79
C PRO A 71 -25.47 2.70 1.70
N TYR A 72 -25.52 3.79 0.93
CA TYR A 72 -24.50 4.05 -0.10
C TYR A 72 -23.10 4.30 0.53
N ARG A 73 -23.06 5.05 1.63
CA ARG A 73 -21.82 5.23 2.38
C ARG A 73 -21.68 4.13 3.43
N CYS A 74 -21.11 3.00 3.02
CA CYS A 74 -20.85 1.90 3.92
C CYS A 74 -19.40 1.43 3.85
N VAL A 75 -18.92 0.88 4.97
CA VAL A 75 -17.63 0.20 5.08
C VAL A 75 -17.88 -1.30 5.03
N VAL A 76 -17.22 -1.96 4.10
CA VAL A 76 -17.32 -3.41 3.92
C VAL A 76 -15.94 -4.01 4.05
N ILE A 77 -15.79 -4.99 4.92
CA ILE A 77 -14.55 -5.72 5.10
C ILE A 77 -14.57 -6.97 4.23
N TYR A 78 -13.65 -7.04 3.26
CA TYR A 78 -13.49 -8.25 2.48
C TYR A 78 -12.68 -9.28 3.25
N ARG A 79 -13.37 -10.24 3.83
CA ARG A 79 -12.83 -11.27 4.73
C ARG A 79 -12.20 -12.44 3.95
N TYR A 80 -11.25 -12.17 3.07
CA TYR A 80 -10.66 -13.20 2.22
C TYR A 80 -9.78 -14.21 2.99
N TYR A 81 -9.32 -13.86 4.20
CA TYR A 81 -8.57 -14.77 5.06
C TYR A 81 -9.42 -15.82 5.77
N ASP A 82 -10.75 -15.69 5.76
CA ASP A 82 -11.64 -16.66 6.42
C ASP A 82 -11.37 -18.08 5.92
N GLU A 83 -11.12 -18.27 4.63
CA GLU A 83 -10.82 -19.57 4.04
C GLU A 83 -9.52 -20.19 4.58
N ALA A 84 -8.54 -19.35 4.94
CA ALA A 84 -7.26 -19.80 5.51
C ALA A 84 -7.37 -20.14 7.01
N SER A 85 -8.47 -19.80 7.67
CA SER A 85 -8.76 -20.17 9.06
C SER A 85 -9.32 -21.59 9.15
N LYS A 86 -8.97 -22.31 10.21
CA LYS A 86 -9.59 -23.61 10.51
C LYS A 86 -10.95 -23.48 11.18
N ASP A 87 -11.24 -22.32 11.78
CA ASP A 87 -12.52 -22.08 12.44
C ASP A 87 -13.60 -21.64 11.44
N PHE A 88 -13.19 -20.92 10.36
CA PHE A 88 -14.12 -20.35 9.39
C PHE A 88 -13.95 -20.91 7.96
N GLY A 89 -12.87 -21.66 7.69
CA GLY A 89 -12.57 -22.19 6.36
C GLY A 89 -11.85 -23.53 6.40
N SER A 90 -11.13 -23.87 5.32
CA SER A 90 -10.40 -25.14 5.19
C SER A 90 -9.06 -25.17 5.96
N GLY A 91 -8.53 -24.02 6.32
CA GLY A 91 -7.18 -23.85 6.84
C GLY A 91 -6.10 -23.80 5.75
N ASP A 92 -6.48 -23.89 4.48
CA ASP A 92 -5.57 -23.75 3.35
C ASP A 92 -5.59 -22.32 2.84
N THR A 93 -4.44 -21.76 2.47
CA THR A 93 -4.36 -20.41 1.89
C THR A 93 -4.65 -20.47 0.39
N PRO A 94 -5.82 -19.97 -0.07
CA PRO A 94 -6.13 -19.92 -1.48
C PRO A 94 -5.16 -18.99 -2.25
N PRO A 95 -5.01 -19.21 -3.57
CA PRO A 95 -4.20 -18.34 -4.40
C PRO A 95 -4.87 -16.97 -4.61
N ILE A 96 -4.06 -15.94 -4.91
CA ILE A 96 -4.51 -14.55 -5.13
C ILE A 96 -5.65 -14.46 -6.15
N GLU A 97 -5.65 -15.31 -7.17
CA GLU A 97 -6.70 -15.36 -8.19
C GLU A 97 -8.08 -15.71 -7.62
N GLN A 98 -8.13 -16.57 -6.61
CA GLN A 98 -9.40 -16.89 -5.94
C GLN A 98 -9.90 -15.69 -5.15
N PHE A 99 -9.02 -15.01 -4.44
CA PHE A 99 -9.37 -13.79 -3.73
C PHE A 99 -9.83 -12.68 -4.68
N ALA A 100 -9.16 -12.50 -5.81
CA ALA A 100 -9.56 -11.53 -6.83
C ALA A 100 -10.95 -11.81 -7.40
N ARG A 101 -11.28 -13.09 -7.69
CA ARG A 101 -12.65 -13.49 -8.11
C ARG A 101 -13.68 -13.31 -6.99
N GLY A 102 -13.29 -13.51 -5.74
CA GLY A 102 -14.14 -13.24 -4.58
C GLY A 102 -14.48 -11.75 -4.47
N LEU A 103 -13.49 -10.88 -4.68
CA LEU A 103 -13.67 -9.43 -4.69
C LEU A 103 -14.62 -8.98 -5.82
N ASP A 104 -14.51 -9.57 -7.01
CA ASP A 104 -15.44 -9.34 -8.14
C ASP A 104 -16.89 -9.60 -7.73
N LYS A 105 -17.14 -10.78 -7.15
CA LYS A 105 -18.48 -11.18 -6.70
C LYS A 105 -19.02 -10.26 -5.59
N LEU A 106 -18.14 -9.88 -4.67
CA LEU A 106 -18.50 -8.97 -3.57
C LEU A 106 -18.95 -7.60 -4.11
N ILE A 107 -18.19 -7.02 -5.05
CA ILE A 107 -18.52 -5.70 -5.62
C ILE A 107 -19.85 -5.75 -6.36
N LEU A 108 -20.12 -6.79 -7.14
CA LEU A 108 -21.40 -6.96 -7.84
C LEU A 108 -22.55 -7.10 -6.86
N ARG A 109 -22.40 -7.91 -5.81
CA ARG A 109 -23.42 -8.07 -4.76
C ARG A 109 -23.69 -6.76 -4.00
N LEU A 110 -22.63 -6.01 -3.66
CA LEU A 110 -22.77 -4.69 -3.05
C LEU A 110 -23.53 -3.73 -3.93
N ARG A 111 -23.20 -3.67 -5.22
CA ARG A 111 -23.91 -2.82 -6.18
C ARG A 111 -25.40 -3.16 -6.18
N ASP A 112 -25.73 -4.45 -6.29
CA ASP A 112 -27.13 -4.88 -6.37
C ASP A 112 -27.89 -4.51 -5.09
N LYS A 113 -27.32 -4.70 -3.91
CA LYS A 113 -27.94 -4.34 -2.63
C LYS A 113 -28.05 -2.83 -2.40
N VAL A 114 -27.00 -2.09 -2.72
CA VAL A 114 -26.99 -0.62 -2.54
C VAL A 114 -27.97 0.05 -3.51
N CYS A 115 -27.99 -0.39 -4.77
CA CYS A 115 -28.91 0.16 -5.79
C CYS A 115 -30.37 -0.27 -5.57
N ALA A 116 -30.61 -1.40 -4.92
CA ALA A 116 -31.96 -1.80 -4.53
C ALA A 116 -32.56 -0.92 -3.41
N ASN A 117 -31.71 -0.22 -2.65
CA ASN A 117 -32.15 0.69 -1.62
C ASN A 117 -32.58 2.03 -2.25
N LEU A 118 -33.87 2.24 -2.40
CA LEU A 118 -34.45 3.45 -3.01
C LEU A 118 -34.06 4.76 -2.29
N LYS A 119 -33.66 4.69 -1.02
CA LYS A 119 -33.18 5.87 -0.28
C LYS A 119 -31.82 6.37 -0.75
N ASN A 120 -31.03 5.49 -1.40
CA ASN A 120 -29.71 5.87 -1.90
C ASN A 120 -29.79 6.70 -3.19
N ASP A 121 -30.85 6.56 -3.97
CA ASP A 121 -31.04 7.19 -5.28
C ASP A 121 -29.82 7.03 -6.21
N VAL A 122 -29.26 5.81 -6.25
CA VAL A 122 -28.06 5.47 -7.02
C VAL A 122 -28.40 4.47 -8.09
N ALA A 123 -28.24 4.86 -9.35
CA ALA A 123 -28.37 3.92 -10.45
C ALA A 123 -27.16 2.96 -10.51
N PRO A 124 -27.33 1.71 -11.02
CA PRO A 124 -26.22 0.78 -11.13
C PRO A 124 -25.02 1.28 -11.95
N ALA A 125 -25.24 2.21 -12.88
CA ALA A 125 -24.18 2.85 -13.66
C ALA A 125 -23.37 3.88 -12.85
N ASP A 126 -23.98 4.45 -11.80
CA ASP A 126 -23.38 5.48 -10.95
C ASP A 126 -22.80 4.92 -9.65
N PHE A 127 -23.01 3.62 -9.41
CA PHE A 127 -22.43 2.95 -8.25
C PHE A 127 -20.90 2.95 -8.33
N ARG A 128 -20.24 3.38 -7.25
CA ARG A 128 -18.79 3.42 -7.12
C ARG A 128 -18.33 2.86 -5.79
N VAL A 129 -17.15 2.26 -5.82
CA VAL A 129 -16.45 1.76 -4.63
C VAL A 129 -15.01 2.28 -4.61
N TYR A 130 -14.52 2.51 -3.40
CA TYR A 130 -13.10 2.70 -3.11
C TYR A 130 -12.53 1.40 -2.56
N LEU A 131 -11.36 0.99 -3.05
CA LEU A 131 -10.64 -0.15 -2.50
C LEU A 131 -9.52 0.37 -1.59
N VAL A 132 -9.51 -0.08 -0.35
CA VAL A 132 -8.47 0.24 0.62
C VAL A 132 -7.82 -1.06 1.07
N ALA A 133 -6.52 -1.18 0.87
CA ALA A 133 -5.84 -2.45 1.08
C ALA A 133 -4.48 -2.28 1.77
N HIS A 134 -4.11 -3.24 2.59
CA HIS A 134 -2.81 -3.32 3.22
C HIS A 134 -2.04 -4.54 2.68
N SER A 135 -0.75 -4.39 2.45
CA SER A 135 0.16 -5.49 2.11
C SER A 135 -0.37 -6.34 0.93
N MET A 136 -0.52 -7.64 1.11
CA MET A 136 -1.02 -8.58 0.09
C MET A 136 -2.41 -8.19 -0.46
N GLY A 137 -3.25 -7.54 0.34
CA GLY A 137 -4.56 -7.06 -0.12
C GLY A 137 -4.47 -6.14 -1.34
N GLY A 138 -3.42 -5.32 -1.44
CA GLY A 138 -3.17 -4.50 -2.62
C GLY A 138 -2.86 -5.30 -3.88
N LEU A 139 -2.23 -6.47 -3.75
CA LEU A 139 -2.01 -7.38 -4.88
C LEU A 139 -3.31 -8.06 -5.32
N VAL A 140 -4.19 -8.40 -4.37
CA VAL A 140 -5.55 -8.90 -4.68
C VAL A 140 -6.33 -7.85 -5.49
N CYS A 141 -6.31 -6.58 -5.04
CA CYS A 141 -6.94 -5.48 -5.78
C CYS A 141 -6.36 -5.33 -7.19
N ARG A 142 -5.04 -5.40 -7.33
CA ARG A 142 -4.38 -5.31 -8.65
C ARG A 142 -4.72 -6.50 -9.55
N ALA A 143 -4.68 -7.72 -9.04
CA ALA A 143 -5.04 -8.92 -9.80
C ALA A 143 -6.48 -8.83 -10.33
N PHE A 144 -7.41 -8.40 -9.49
CA PHE A 144 -8.80 -8.15 -9.88
C PHE A 144 -8.92 -7.06 -10.97
N LEU A 145 -8.21 -5.93 -10.83
CA LEU A 145 -8.34 -4.79 -11.75
C LEU A 145 -7.62 -5.02 -13.10
N GLN A 146 -6.44 -5.66 -13.06
CA GLN A 146 -5.59 -5.79 -14.24
C GLN A 146 -5.91 -7.02 -15.09
N ASN A 147 -6.31 -8.12 -14.46
CA ASN A 147 -6.55 -9.39 -15.15
C ASN A 147 -8.02 -9.56 -15.50
N PRO A 148 -8.39 -9.46 -16.80
CA PRO A 148 -9.78 -9.62 -17.23
C PRO A 148 -10.40 -11.01 -16.95
N ALA A 149 -9.57 -12.01 -16.68
CA ALA A 149 -10.04 -13.35 -16.32
C ALA A 149 -10.42 -13.46 -14.82
N LEU A 150 -10.06 -12.46 -14.00
CA LEU A 150 -10.30 -12.45 -12.56
C LEU A 150 -11.35 -11.44 -12.13
N GLY A 151 -11.49 -10.34 -12.87
CA GLY A 151 -12.48 -9.31 -12.62
C GLY A 151 -13.34 -9.03 -13.85
N SER A 152 -14.67 -9.01 -13.68
CA SER A 152 -15.60 -8.62 -14.73
C SER A 152 -15.47 -7.14 -15.08
N ALA A 153 -15.76 -6.78 -16.33
CA ALA A 153 -15.73 -5.38 -16.76
C ALA A 153 -16.67 -4.51 -15.91
N GLN A 154 -17.78 -5.07 -15.47
CA GLN A 154 -18.79 -4.40 -14.69
C GLN A 154 -18.29 -4.08 -13.26
N ALA A 155 -17.71 -5.05 -12.57
CA ALA A 155 -17.16 -4.83 -11.23
C ALA A 155 -15.93 -3.90 -11.27
N ARG A 156 -15.02 -4.09 -12.25
CA ARG A 156 -13.87 -3.22 -12.45
C ARG A 156 -14.27 -1.76 -12.75
N GLY A 157 -15.32 -1.57 -13.55
CA GLY A 157 -15.86 -0.25 -13.88
C GLY A 157 -16.48 0.48 -12.67
N ALA A 158 -16.90 -0.25 -11.64
CA ALA A 158 -17.42 0.31 -10.40
C ALA A 158 -16.32 0.84 -9.48
N VAL A 159 -15.06 0.41 -9.63
CA VAL A 159 -13.96 0.91 -8.79
C VAL A 159 -13.58 2.31 -9.21
N ASP A 160 -13.66 3.26 -8.29
CA ASP A 160 -13.21 4.63 -8.54
C ASP A 160 -11.75 4.83 -8.17
N LYS A 161 -11.35 4.57 -6.95
CA LYS A 161 -9.97 4.78 -6.46
C LYS A 161 -9.48 3.57 -5.66
N VAL A 162 -8.16 3.36 -5.64
CA VAL A 162 -7.49 2.33 -4.85
C VAL A 162 -6.44 2.98 -3.97
N PHE A 163 -6.50 2.73 -2.67
CA PHE A 163 -5.47 3.17 -1.74
C PHE A 163 -4.76 1.95 -1.15
N THR A 164 -3.43 1.93 -1.23
CA THR A 164 -2.64 0.82 -0.73
C THR A 164 -1.68 1.27 0.37
N TYR A 165 -1.67 0.52 1.47
CA TYR A 165 -0.69 0.66 2.54
C TYR A 165 0.39 -0.41 2.38
N ALA A 166 1.64 -0.01 2.24
CA ALA A 166 2.79 -0.91 2.31
C ALA A 166 2.68 -2.18 1.43
N THR A 167 2.06 -2.07 0.26
CA THR A 167 1.88 -3.19 -0.66
C THR A 167 3.15 -3.46 -1.46
N PRO A 168 3.63 -4.73 -1.53
CA PRO A 168 4.82 -5.10 -2.30
C PRO A 168 4.51 -5.20 -3.80
N HIS A 169 4.25 -4.08 -4.45
CA HIS A 169 3.82 -4.01 -5.84
C HIS A 169 4.82 -4.58 -6.85
N ASN A 170 6.11 -4.60 -6.48
CA ASN A 170 7.19 -5.22 -7.26
C ASN A 170 7.73 -6.49 -6.59
N GLY A 171 6.91 -7.14 -5.77
CA GLY A 171 7.29 -8.36 -5.09
C GLY A 171 8.20 -8.16 -3.87
N ILE A 172 8.56 -9.27 -3.25
CA ILE A 172 9.50 -9.33 -2.14
C ILE A 172 10.68 -10.19 -2.57
N ASP A 173 11.90 -9.71 -2.38
CA ASP A 173 13.10 -10.50 -2.66
C ASP A 173 13.35 -11.51 -1.53
N MET A 174 12.84 -12.71 -1.73
CA MET A 174 12.89 -13.79 -0.75
C MET A 174 14.27 -14.34 -0.47
N ARG A 175 15.28 -14.05 -1.32
CA ARG A 175 16.67 -14.44 -1.06
C ARG A 175 17.27 -13.69 0.12
N ILE A 176 16.70 -12.53 0.41
CA ILE A 176 17.14 -11.61 1.47
C ILE A 176 16.37 -11.89 2.77
N VAL A 177 15.12 -12.37 2.68
CA VAL A 177 14.27 -12.61 3.85
C VAL A 177 14.52 -14.03 4.38
N ARG A 178 15.53 -14.20 5.24
CA ARG A 178 15.83 -15.51 5.87
C ARG A 178 14.79 -15.95 6.90
N ASN A 179 14.12 -15.01 7.56
CA ASN A 179 13.04 -15.26 8.51
C ASN A 179 11.74 -14.70 7.95
N VAL A 180 10.93 -15.56 7.37
CA VAL A 180 9.60 -15.20 6.89
C VAL A 180 8.75 -14.85 8.10
N PRO A 181 8.07 -13.69 8.10
CA PRO A 181 7.12 -13.35 9.15
C PRO A 181 6.12 -14.48 9.35
N GLY A 182 5.78 -14.77 10.62
CA GLY A 182 4.91 -15.92 10.95
C GLY A 182 3.53 -15.88 10.32
N TRP A 183 3.05 -14.70 9.86
CA TRP A 183 1.79 -14.54 9.14
C TRP A 183 1.88 -14.84 7.63
N LEU A 184 3.11 -14.94 7.09
CA LEU A 184 3.35 -15.40 5.72
C LEU A 184 3.58 -16.91 5.73
N THR A 185 2.61 -17.67 5.29
CA THR A 185 2.76 -19.12 5.09
C THR A 185 3.63 -19.41 3.86
N PHE A 186 4.13 -20.64 3.71
CA PHE A 186 4.88 -21.06 2.51
C PHE A 186 4.08 -20.85 1.21
N GLY A 187 2.75 -20.96 1.26
CA GLY A 187 1.87 -20.66 0.13
C GLY A 187 1.84 -19.19 -0.24
N ASP A 188 1.83 -18.31 0.76
CA ASP A 188 1.82 -16.85 0.56
C ASP A 188 3.13 -16.33 -0.03
N ILE A 189 4.26 -16.92 0.37
CA ILE A 189 5.59 -16.53 -0.12
C ILE A 189 5.66 -16.58 -1.65
N ASN A 190 5.07 -17.59 -2.25
CA ASN A 190 5.07 -17.75 -3.69
C ASN A 190 4.27 -16.66 -4.42
N ASN A 191 3.31 -16.06 -3.76
CA ASN A 191 2.51 -14.96 -4.31
C ASN A 191 3.31 -13.67 -4.52
N PHE A 192 4.46 -13.51 -3.88
CA PHE A 192 5.36 -12.35 -4.02
C PHE A 192 6.51 -12.58 -4.99
N ASN A 193 6.59 -13.75 -5.61
CA ASN A 193 7.55 -14.04 -6.68
C ASN A 193 7.13 -13.31 -7.96
N ARG A 194 8.05 -12.60 -8.61
CA ARG A 194 7.75 -11.77 -9.80
C ARG A 194 7.20 -12.57 -10.97
N GLU A 195 7.66 -13.80 -11.22
CA GLU A 195 7.12 -14.67 -12.27
C GLU A 195 5.66 -15.03 -11.97
N ARG A 196 5.38 -15.39 -10.72
CA ARG A 196 4.02 -15.68 -10.26
C ARG A 196 3.13 -14.45 -10.33
N MET A 197 3.68 -13.28 -9.94
CA MET A 197 2.99 -11.99 -10.03
C MET A 197 2.63 -11.65 -11.48
N ALA A 198 3.55 -11.80 -12.42
CA ALA A 198 3.26 -11.56 -13.83
C ALA A 198 2.06 -12.38 -14.30
N GLY A 199 1.96 -13.65 -13.89
CA GLY A 199 0.83 -14.52 -14.24
C GLY A 199 -0.52 -13.98 -13.76
N TYR A 200 -0.69 -13.72 -12.47
CA TYR A 200 -1.98 -13.25 -11.95
C TYR A 200 -2.29 -11.77 -12.27
N LEU A 201 -1.26 -10.97 -12.61
CA LEU A 201 -1.43 -9.59 -13.09
C LEU A 201 -1.68 -9.49 -14.61
N ALA A 202 -1.73 -10.61 -15.33
CA ALA A 202 -1.86 -10.68 -16.78
C ALA A 202 -0.76 -9.90 -17.51
N LEU A 203 0.48 -10.02 -17.04
CA LEU A 203 1.69 -9.47 -17.63
C LEU A 203 2.49 -10.59 -18.32
N ALA A 204 3.32 -10.22 -19.30
CA ALA A 204 4.22 -11.19 -19.92
C ALA A 204 5.35 -11.59 -18.95
N PRO A 205 5.89 -12.80 -19.09
CA PRO A 205 7.07 -13.21 -18.33
C PRO A 205 8.24 -12.24 -18.55
N GLY A 206 8.80 -11.72 -17.46
CA GLY A 206 9.89 -10.74 -17.49
C GLY A 206 9.47 -9.28 -17.57
N ASP A 207 8.16 -8.99 -17.71
CA ASP A 207 7.65 -7.62 -17.57
C ASP A 207 7.90 -7.08 -16.14
N ASP A 208 8.01 -5.76 -16.05
CA ASP A 208 8.03 -5.09 -14.75
C ASP A 208 6.67 -5.26 -14.07
N VAL A 209 6.64 -6.01 -12.98
CA VAL A 209 5.40 -6.32 -12.26
C VAL A 209 4.84 -5.13 -11.47
N SER A 210 5.56 -4.01 -11.39
CA SER A 210 5.05 -2.75 -10.82
C SER A 210 4.16 -1.98 -11.80
N VAL A 211 4.16 -2.34 -13.09
CA VAL A 211 3.33 -1.71 -14.12
C VAL A 211 1.85 -2.00 -13.91
N VAL A 212 1.04 -0.94 -13.86
CA VAL A 212 -0.41 -1.03 -13.84
C VAL A 212 -0.95 -0.99 -15.26
N ARG A 213 -1.77 -1.97 -15.63
CA ARG A 213 -2.48 -2.02 -16.91
C ARG A 213 -3.99 -2.14 -16.67
N ASN A 214 -4.79 -1.72 -17.62
CA ASN A 214 -6.25 -1.78 -17.56
C ASN A 214 -6.91 -0.97 -16.42
N PHE A 215 -6.15 -0.19 -15.69
CA PHE A 215 -6.61 0.76 -14.69
C PHE A 215 -5.67 1.97 -14.67
N ALA A 216 -6.21 3.18 -14.49
CA ALA A 216 -5.40 4.39 -14.57
C ALA A 216 -4.45 4.51 -13.35
N PRO A 217 -3.14 4.68 -13.56
CA PRO A 217 -2.18 4.80 -12.46
C PRO A 217 -2.50 5.93 -11.48
N GLN A 218 -3.09 7.02 -11.96
CA GLN A 218 -3.49 8.17 -11.13
C GLN A 218 -4.56 7.84 -10.09
N ARG A 219 -5.29 6.74 -10.29
CA ARG A 219 -6.36 6.27 -9.40
C ARG A 219 -5.88 5.25 -8.38
N ILE A 220 -4.56 4.98 -8.31
CA ILE A 220 -3.93 4.13 -7.30
C ILE A 220 -2.99 4.98 -6.47
N PHE A 221 -3.21 5.05 -5.17
CA PHE A 221 -2.32 5.72 -4.23
C PHE A 221 -1.48 4.69 -3.47
N ASN A 222 -0.17 4.89 -3.43
CA ASN A 222 0.76 4.03 -2.71
C ASN A 222 1.30 4.77 -1.47
N LEU A 223 0.84 4.40 -0.28
CA LEU A 223 1.43 4.86 0.95
C LEU A 223 2.55 3.91 1.37
N ILE A 224 3.76 4.45 1.50
CA ILE A 224 4.99 3.69 1.64
C ILE A 224 5.59 3.94 3.01
N GLY A 225 5.78 2.88 3.78
CA GLY A 225 6.48 2.94 5.07
C GLY A 225 8.00 2.98 4.89
N THR A 226 8.69 3.66 5.80
CA THR A 226 10.15 3.82 5.76
C THR A 226 10.84 3.49 7.08
N ASP A 227 10.14 2.91 8.06
CA ASP A 227 10.71 2.49 9.34
C ASP A 227 10.86 0.97 9.40
N ALA A 228 12.10 0.51 9.22
CA ALA A 228 12.44 -0.91 9.31
C ALA A 228 12.67 -1.40 10.75
N ARG A 229 12.86 -0.50 11.71
CA ARG A 229 13.29 -0.85 13.09
C ARG A 229 12.15 -1.37 13.94
N ASP A 230 10.97 -0.88 13.71
CA ASP A 230 9.83 -1.09 14.59
C ASP A 230 8.96 -2.29 14.19
N TYR A 231 9.40 -3.03 13.21
CA TYR A 231 8.74 -4.24 12.76
C TYR A 231 9.04 -5.40 13.72
N SER A 232 8.14 -5.65 14.67
CA SER A 232 8.34 -6.57 15.81
C SER A 232 8.49 -8.04 15.43
N VAL A 233 8.06 -8.43 14.23
CA VAL A 233 8.07 -9.83 13.78
C VAL A 233 9.49 -10.40 13.59
N ALA A 234 10.48 -9.55 13.42
CA ALA A 234 11.82 -9.97 13.08
C ALA A 234 12.87 -9.73 14.18
N GLN A 235 12.50 -9.33 15.39
CA GLN A 235 13.40 -9.18 16.54
C GLN A 235 14.81 -8.64 16.19
N GLY A 236 14.87 -7.54 15.43
CA GLY A 236 16.14 -6.92 15.02
C GLY A 236 16.85 -7.55 13.82
N LEU A 237 16.39 -8.68 13.30
CA LEU A 237 16.99 -9.36 12.13
C LEU A 237 16.43 -8.86 10.79
N SER A 238 15.25 -8.22 10.78
CA SER A 238 14.60 -7.78 9.53
C SER A 238 15.30 -6.62 8.87
N ALA A 239 15.75 -5.63 9.64
CA ALA A 239 16.46 -4.48 9.09
C ALA A 239 17.76 -4.90 8.37
N TRP A 240 18.43 -5.92 8.90
CA TRP A 240 19.64 -6.49 8.29
C TRP A 240 19.33 -7.36 7.05
N ALA A 241 18.17 -8.04 7.05
CA ALA A 241 17.81 -8.98 5.99
C ALA A 241 17.15 -8.30 4.78
N VAL A 242 16.35 -7.24 4.99
CA VAL A 242 15.61 -6.53 3.92
C VAL A 242 16.35 -5.27 3.48
N GLY A 243 17.29 -4.78 4.30
CA GLY A 243 18.04 -3.55 4.09
C GLY A 243 17.34 -2.33 4.69
N GLU A 244 18.12 -1.26 4.86
CA GLU A 244 17.71 -0.03 5.55
C GLU A 244 16.60 0.74 4.82
N ALA A 245 16.47 0.55 3.50
CA ALA A 245 15.48 1.22 2.67
C ALA A 245 14.17 0.43 2.58
N SER A 246 13.52 0.14 3.71
CA SER A 246 12.27 -0.63 3.79
C SER A 246 11.41 -0.22 4.99
N ASP A 247 10.19 -0.75 5.06
CA ASP A 247 9.30 -0.66 6.22
C ASP A 247 9.44 -1.85 7.20
N GLY A 248 10.52 -2.64 7.02
CA GLY A 248 10.79 -3.87 7.74
C GLY A 248 10.40 -5.14 6.98
N LEU A 249 9.58 -5.05 5.95
CA LEU A 249 9.18 -6.15 5.08
C LEU A 249 9.30 -5.81 3.60
N VAL A 250 8.78 -4.67 3.20
CA VAL A 250 8.71 -4.23 1.80
C VAL A 250 9.74 -3.14 1.56
N ARG A 251 10.60 -3.34 0.57
CA ARG A 251 11.53 -2.30 0.15
C ARG A 251 10.78 -1.12 -0.47
N ILE A 252 11.24 0.08 -0.19
CA ILE A 252 10.65 1.32 -0.70
C ILE A 252 10.48 1.28 -2.22
N ASP A 253 11.48 0.79 -2.96
CA ASP A 253 11.44 0.68 -4.41
C ASP A 253 10.41 -0.34 -4.92
N ASN A 254 10.01 -1.29 -4.08
CA ASN A 254 9.02 -2.32 -4.43
C ASN A 254 7.59 -1.93 -4.05
N ALA A 255 7.39 -0.80 -3.38
CA ALA A 255 6.09 -0.41 -2.84
C ALA A 255 5.32 0.59 -3.72
N SER A 256 5.81 0.92 -4.90
CA SER A 256 5.17 1.87 -5.82
C SER A 256 4.76 1.24 -7.14
N THR A 257 3.78 1.86 -7.80
CA THR A 257 3.32 1.48 -9.13
C THR A 257 3.50 2.61 -10.12
N HIS A 258 3.50 2.27 -11.40
CA HIS A 258 3.48 3.20 -12.52
C HIS A 258 2.73 2.58 -13.69
N GLY A 259 2.50 3.32 -14.75
CA GLY A 259 1.85 2.78 -15.94
C GLY A 259 1.50 3.87 -16.97
N PRO A 260 0.81 3.50 -18.04
CA PRO A 260 0.52 4.42 -19.11
C PRO A 260 -0.41 5.56 -18.68
N GLY A 261 0.03 6.78 -18.92
CA GLY A 261 -0.78 7.99 -18.82
C GLY A 261 -1.73 8.16 -20.01
N PRO A 262 -2.60 9.20 -19.97
CA PRO A 262 -3.56 9.47 -21.04
C PRO A 262 -2.90 9.77 -22.39
N ASP A 263 -1.69 10.27 -22.38
CA ASP A 263 -0.86 10.59 -23.57
C ASP A 263 0.05 9.43 -23.98
N GLY A 264 -0.02 8.28 -23.30
CA GLY A 264 0.84 7.13 -23.52
C GLY A 264 2.21 7.21 -22.85
N SER A 265 2.53 8.32 -22.18
CA SER A 265 3.75 8.42 -21.36
C SER A 265 3.65 7.50 -20.15
N ASP A 266 4.79 7.02 -19.66
CA ASP A 266 4.82 6.27 -18.40
C ASP A 266 4.78 7.25 -17.23
N ILE A 267 3.77 7.11 -16.38
CA ILE A 267 3.55 7.98 -15.24
C ILE A 267 3.53 7.20 -13.93
N ALA A 268 4.15 7.76 -12.91
CA ALA A 268 4.09 7.19 -11.57
C ALA A 268 2.70 7.37 -10.96
N SER A 269 2.22 6.33 -10.27
CA SER A 269 1.04 6.47 -9.41
C SER A 269 1.31 7.44 -8.25
N PRO A 270 0.28 8.15 -7.78
CA PRO A 270 0.37 8.96 -6.57
C PRO A 270 0.97 8.18 -5.41
N ARG A 271 1.88 8.79 -4.67
CA ARG A 271 2.55 8.17 -3.54
C ARG A 271 2.94 9.17 -2.47
N ALA A 272 3.03 8.71 -1.25
CA ALA A 272 3.65 9.43 -0.14
C ALA A 272 4.46 8.45 0.72
N PHE A 273 5.41 9.01 1.47
CA PHE A 273 6.30 8.24 2.33
C PHE A 273 6.05 8.66 3.77
N VAL A 274 5.91 7.68 4.65
CA VAL A 274 5.70 7.93 6.08
C VAL A 274 6.69 7.12 6.89
N HIS A 275 7.21 7.71 7.96
CA HIS A 275 8.13 7.02 8.85
C HIS A 275 7.33 6.09 9.78
N ARG A 276 6.89 4.97 9.20
CA ARG A 276 6.09 3.92 9.84
C ARG A 276 6.55 2.57 9.37
N SER A 277 6.41 1.56 10.25
CA SER A 277 6.68 0.17 9.94
C SER A 277 5.53 -0.46 9.13
N HIS A 278 5.81 -1.62 8.55
CA HIS A 278 4.85 -2.39 7.77
C HIS A 278 3.54 -2.67 8.53
N SER A 279 3.67 -3.10 9.78
CA SER A 279 2.54 -3.39 10.67
C SER A 279 2.98 -3.31 12.13
N GLY A 280 2.05 -3.57 13.04
CA GLY A 280 2.33 -3.57 14.47
C GLY A 280 2.11 -2.21 15.10
N HIS A 281 2.81 -1.98 16.20
CA HIS A 281 2.62 -0.87 17.11
C HIS A 281 2.78 0.54 16.50
N TYR A 282 3.75 0.72 15.62
CA TYR A 282 3.95 1.93 14.82
C TYR A 282 3.61 1.68 13.35
N GLY A 283 2.67 0.74 13.13
CA GLY A 283 2.23 0.33 11.81
C GLY A 283 1.61 1.46 11.00
N ILE A 284 1.81 1.38 9.71
CA ILE A 284 1.39 2.39 8.75
C ILE A 284 -0.13 2.60 8.69
N VAL A 285 -0.93 1.53 8.91
CA VAL A 285 -2.39 1.56 8.75
C VAL A 285 -3.06 2.44 9.81
N ASN A 286 -2.65 2.31 11.07
CA ASN A 286 -3.26 3.02 12.20
C ASN A 286 -2.54 4.32 12.53
N SER A 287 -1.84 4.90 11.58
CA SER A 287 -1.13 6.17 11.76
C SER A 287 -2.00 7.35 11.35
N GLU A 288 -1.76 8.51 11.98
CA GLU A 288 -2.42 9.76 11.59
C GLU A 288 -2.07 10.13 10.15
N GLU A 289 -0.80 9.97 9.78
CA GLU A 289 -0.32 10.21 8.43
C GLU A 289 -1.02 9.31 7.42
N GLY A 290 -1.24 8.04 7.79
CA GLY A 290 -1.98 7.07 6.98
C GLY A 290 -3.41 7.50 6.73
N TYR A 291 -4.12 7.89 7.78
CA TYR A 291 -5.50 8.34 7.70
C TYR A 291 -5.64 9.64 6.89
N GLN A 292 -4.78 10.62 7.13
CA GLN A 292 -4.82 11.89 6.42
C GLN A 292 -4.55 11.72 4.91
N ASN A 293 -3.59 10.87 4.54
CA ASN A 293 -3.37 10.56 3.13
C ASN A 293 -4.55 9.82 2.51
N LEU A 294 -5.15 8.87 3.24
CA LEU A 294 -6.33 8.14 2.79
C LEU A 294 -7.49 9.08 2.47
N THR A 295 -7.93 9.86 3.45
CA THR A 295 -9.11 10.72 3.31
C THR A 295 -8.91 11.80 2.27
N ARG A 296 -7.72 12.41 2.22
CA ARG A 296 -7.39 13.39 1.20
C ARG A 296 -7.36 12.79 -0.20
N PHE A 297 -6.82 11.59 -0.38
CA PHE A 297 -6.87 10.93 -1.68
C PHE A 297 -8.29 10.56 -2.08
N LEU A 298 -9.09 10.00 -1.17
CA LEU A 298 -10.45 9.59 -1.51
C LEU A 298 -11.37 10.79 -1.81
N PHE A 299 -11.26 11.86 -1.05
CA PHE A 299 -12.21 12.96 -1.04
C PHE A 299 -11.64 14.31 -1.54
N GLY A 300 -10.32 14.41 -1.69
CA GLY A 300 -9.69 15.64 -2.19
C GLY A 300 -9.90 15.85 -3.70
N GLU A 301 -9.97 17.11 -4.10
CA GLU A 301 -10.24 17.54 -5.47
C GLU A 301 -8.97 18.00 -6.21
N LEU A 302 -7.95 18.42 -5.46
CA LEU A 302 -6.69 18.91 -6.01
C LEU A 302 -5.57 17.93 -5.73
N ARG A 303 -4.80 17.58 -6.76
CA ARG A 303 -3.58 16.80 -6.63
C ARG A 303 -2.36 17.72 -6.70
N VAL A 304 -1.46 17.57 -5.73
CA VAL A 304 -0.16 18.24 -5.69
C VAL A 304 0.95 17.20 -5.75
N ASP A 305 1.78 17.27 -6.77
CA ASP A 305 2.96 16.41 -6.93
C ASP A 305 4.22 17.23 -6.63
N GLY A 306 5.10 16.68 -5.79
CA GLY A 306 6.40 17.26 -5.48
C GLY A 306 7.51 16.60 -6.29
N PHE A 307 8.28 17.40 -7.01
CA PHE A 307 9.48 16.98 -7.73
C PHE A 307 10.69 17.72 -7.17
N LEU A 308 11.83 17.08 -7.20
CA LEU A 308 13.11 17.68 -6.89
C LEU A 308 13.98 17.66 -8.15
N ASP A 309 14.25 18.85 -8.71
CA ASP A 309 15.22 19.03 -9.77
C ASP A 309 16.56 19.43 -9.14
N VAL A 310 17.61 18.67 -9.46
CA VAL A 310 18.96 18.93 -8.96
C VAL A 310 19.80 19.46 -10.10
N ASP A 311 20.06 20.76 -10.12
CA ASP A 311 20.79 21.44 -11.19
C ASP A 311 22.29 21.20 -11.12
N ASP A 312 22.85 21.20 -9.91
CA ASP A 312 24.28 21.02 -9.68
C ASP A 312 24.58 20.46 -8.29
N ILE A 313 25.69 19.75 -8.19
CA ILE A 313 26.28 19.31 -6.91
C ILE A 313 27.78 19.59 -6.94
N SER A 314 28.23 20.48 -6.09
CA SER A 314 29.64 20.75 -5.91
C SER A 314 30.36 19.56 -5.31
N LEU A 315 31.26 18.94 -6.06
CA LEU A 315 32.07 17.85 -5.56
C LEU A 315 33.26 18.37 -4.73
N PRO A 316 33.70 17.65 -3.70
CA PRO A 316 35.00 17.89 -3.07
C PRO A 316 36.10 17.84 -4.13
N VAL A 317 37.11 18.68 -3.98
CA VAL A 317 38.24 18.86 -4.93
C VAL A 317 38.88 17.52 -5.34
N GLU A 318 38.99 16.60 -4.40
CA GLU A 318 39.60 15.29 -4.61
C GLU A 318 38.71 14.39 -5.52
N LEU A 319 37.40 14.45 -5.34
CA LEU A 319 36.44 13.70 -6.17
C LEU A 319 36.30 14.32 -7.56
N ASP A 320 36.34 15.65 -7.64
CA ASP A 320 36.36 16.37 -8.90
C ASP A 320 37.58 16.02 -9.74
N ARG A 321 38.80 15.99 -9.12
CA ARG A 321 40.01 15.52 -9.78
C ARG A 321 39.92 14.06 -10.22
N ALA A 322 39.44 13.18 -9.35
CA ALA A 322 39.25 11.77 -9.69
C ALA A 322 38.31 11.58 -10.91
N MET A 323 37.27 12.38 -10.96
CA MET A 323 36.37 12.43 -12.08
C MET A 323 37.06 12.98 -13.34
N GLN A 324 37.91 14.00 -13.21
CA GLN A 324 38.73 14.53 -14.31
C GLN A 324 39.73 13.50 -14.85
N ASP A 325 40.25 12.66 -14.01
CA ASP A 325 41.14 11.55 -14.37
C ASP A 325 40.44 10.32 -14.95
N GLY A 326 39.10 10.38 -15.15
CA GLY A 326 38.31 9.28 -15.74
C GLY A 326 37.98 8.15 -14.78
N LYS A 327 38.14 8.33 -13.47
CA LYS A 327 37.76 7.34 -12.46
C LYS A 327 36.25 7.36 -12.20
N ASP A 328 35.68 6.20 -11.98
CA ASP A 328 34.27 6.09 -11.57
C ASP A 328 34.04 6.73 -10.20
N LEU A 329 33.01 7.54 -10.13
CA LEU A 329 32.64 8.25 -8.91
C LEU A 329 31.62 7.42 -8.12
N HIS A 330 32.04 6.92 -6.96
CA HIS A 330 31.19 6.24 -5.99
C HIS A 330 30.63 7.23 -4.96
N ALA A 331 29.91 8.26 -5.45
CA ALA A 331 29.21 9.22 -4.60
C ALA A 331 27.71 8.95 -4.64
N SER A 332 27.07 8.98 -3.47
CA SER A 332 25.63 8.82 -3.31
C SER A 332 25.04 9.93 -2.47
N TYR A 333 23.83 10.30 -2.77
CA TYR A 333 23.10 11.39 -2.15
C TYR A 333 21.77 10.90 -1.60
N GLN A 334 21.47 11.34 -0.41
CA GLN A 334 20.21 11.06 0.26
C GLN A 334 19.42 12.34 0.38
N PHE A 335 18.14 12.27 -0.03
CA PHE A 335 17.23 13.42 0.05
C PHE A 335 16.14 13.13 1.06
N GLU A 336 15.98 14.02 2.03
CA GLU A 336 14.85 13.99 2.95
C GLU A 336 13.80 15.00 2.50
N VAL A 337 12.55 14.57 2.51
CA VAL A 337 11.43 15.45 2.22
C VAL A 337 10.37 15.30 3.29
N ALA A 338 10.00 16.43 3.88
CA ALA A 338 8.91 16.54 4.82
C ALA A 338 7.87 17.50 4.25
N ALA A 339 6.64 17.03 4.06
CA ALA A 339 5.54 17.87 3.63
C ALA A 339 4.41 17.81 4.64
N SER A 340 3.93 18.98 5.05
CA SER A 340 2.77 19.12 5.95
C SER A 340 1.81 20.19 5.42
N VAL A 341 0.55 20.03 5.75
CA VAL A 341 -0.44 21.08 5.52
C VAL A 341 -0.25 22.19 6.57
N ARG A 342 -0.39 23.45 6.15
CA ARG A 342 -0.28 24.59 7.07
C ARG A 342 -1.22 24.41 8.26
N GLY A 343 -0.70 24.57 9.47
CA GLY A 343 -1.44 24.42 10.72
C GLY A 343 -1.56 22.97 11.24
N CYS A 344 -1.05 21.98 10.51
CA CYS A 344 -1.01 20.60 10.98
C CYS A 344 0.32 20.28 11.67
N GLN A 345 0.25 19.47 12.73
CA GLN A 345 1.43 19.08 13.51
C GLN A 345 2.09 17.77 12.99
N TRP A 346 1.47 17.08 12.06
CA TRP A 346 1.98 15.86 11.44
C TRP A 346 2.39 16.11 9.99
N GLN A 347 3.25 15.26 9.50
CA GLN A 347 3.77 15.33 8.15
C GLN A 347 3.06 14.29 7.26
N MET A 348 2.52 14.74 6.14
CA MET A 348 1.85 13.86 5.16
C MET A 348 2.85 12.99 4.40
N THR A 349 4.06 13.52 4.17
CA THR A 349 5.19 12.74 3.70
C THR A 349 6.42 13.11 4.50
N ARG A 350 7.15 12.10 4.95
CA ARG A 350 8.42 12.24 5.65
C ARG A 350 9.28 11.01 5.43
N ARG A 351 10.54 11.23 5.13
CA ARG A 351 11.57 10.22 5.14
C ARG A 351 12.71 10.69 6.04
N GLU A 352 13.17 9.82 6.93
CA GLU A 352 14.31 10.14 7.79
C GLU A 352 15.63 9.77 7.14
N VAL A 353 16.65 10.61 7.38
CA VAL A 353 17.97 10.51 6.74
C VAL A 353 18.80 9.37 7.32
N ARG A 354 18.56 8.96 8.55
CA ARG A 354 19.53 8.12 9.29
C ARG A 354 19.70 6.71 8.74
N GLU A 355 18.64 6.05 8.30
CA GLU A 355 18.68 4.64 7.95
C GLU A 355 17.72 4.27 6.82
N ASN A 356 16.65 5.04 6.65
CA ASN A 356 15.64 4.83 5.64
C ASN A 356 15.54 6.07 4.76
N SER A 357 16.56 6.28 3.97
CA SER A 357 16.62 7.48 3.17
C SER A 357 15.48 7.56 2.18
N ALA A 358 15.08 8.74 2.04
CA ALA A 358 14.06 9.20 1.18
C ALA A 358 14.27 8.77 -0.28
N ILE A 359 15.08 9.46 -0.94
CA ILE A 359 15.54 9.13 -2.27
C ILE A 359 17.04 8.99 -2.19
N PHE A 360 17.51 7.84 -2.54
CA PHE A 360 18.91 7.56 -2.70
C PHE A 360 19.24 7.61 -4.18
N ARG A 361 20.20 8.45 -4.56
CA ARG A 361 20.69 8.55 -5.94
C ARG A 361 22.20 8.60 -5.94
N THR A 362 22.78 7.90 -6.89
CA THR A 362 24.20 8.05 -7.21
C THR A 362 24.43 9.32 -8.04
N TYR A 363 25.68 9.81 -8.05
CA TYR A 363 26.04 10.97 -8.88
C TYR A 363 25.71 10.74 -10.36
N SER A 364 25.98 9.56 -10.88
CA SER A 364 25.69 9.18 -12.27
C SER A 364 24.21 9.09 -12.60
N GLU A 365 23.36 8.82 -11.63
CA GLU A 365 21.89 8.84 -11.81
C GLU A 365 21.33 10.26 -11.79
N LEU A 366 21.93 11.17 -11.04
CA LEU A 366 21.57 12.59 -11.02
C LEU A 366 22.06 13.32 -12.27
N PHE A 367 23.25 12.99 -12.73
CA PHE A 367 23.91 13.65 -13.88
C PHE A 367 24.29 12.62 -14.96
N PRO A 368 23.30 12.06 -15.68
CA PRO A 368 23.52 11.01 -16.68
C PRO A 368 24.13 11.57 -17.97
N GLY A 369 25.06 12.32 -17.99
CA GLY A 369 25.75 12.92 -19.16
C GLY A 369 27.12 13.46 -18.81
N ALA A 370 27.43 13.53 -17.52
CA ALA A 370 28.74 13.91 -17.04
C ALA A 370 29.72 12.76 -17.29
N ARG A 371 30.20 12.65 -18.53
CA ARG A 371 31.16 11.65 -19.03
C ARG A 371 30.60 10.30 -19.48
N GLY A 372 30.19 10.26 -20.74
CA GLY A 372 30.13 9.02 -21.51
C GLY A 372 28.97 8.06 -21.24
N THR A 373 28.06 8.39 -20.34
CA THR A 373 26.79 7.67 -20.21
C THR A 373 25.79 8.27 -21.18
N THR A 374 25.60 7.59 -22.29
CA THR A 374 24.60 7.94 -23.35
C THR A 374 23.15 7.68 -22.94
N ARG A 375 22.89 7.40 -21.67
CA ARG A 375 21.56 7.11 -21.19
C ARG A 375 20.87 8.41 -20.80
N LEU A 376 19.86 8.80 -21.59
CA LEU A 376 18.91 9.82 -21.17
C LEU A 376 18.34 9.47 -19.78
N PRO A 377 18.10 10.45 -18.92
CA PRO A 377 17.50 10.19 -17.61
C PRO A 377 16.20 9.43 -17.84
N ASP A 378 16.11 8.26 -17.21
CA ASP A 378 14.87 7.52 -17.16
C ASP A 378 13.88 8.32 -16.33
N ARG A 379 13.00 9.05 -17.00
CA ARG A 379 11.99 9.88 -16.33
C ARG A 379 11.00 9.06 -15.50
N SER A 380 10.89 7.74 -15.74
CA SER A 380 10.10 6.85 -14.87
C SER A 380 10.73 6.74 -13.47
N ARG A 381 12.03 7.00 -13.36
CA ARG A 381 12.78 7.14 -12.10
C ARG A 381 12.99 8.60 -11.70
N SER A 382 12.29 9.51 -12.33
CA SER A 382 12.31 10.92 -11.97
C SER A 382 12.05 11.09 -10.46
N PRO A 383 12.65 12.09 -9.81
CA PRO A 383 12.54 12.29 -8.37
C PRO A 383 11.16 12.80 -7.93
N HIS A 384 10.11 12.08 -8.34
CA HIS A 384 8.78 12.30 -7.81
C HIS A 384 8.77 11.98 -6.32
N LEU A 385 8.74 13.01 -5.50
CA LEU A 385 8.92 12.89 -4.06
C LEU A 385 7.64 12.44 -3.38
N PHE A 386 6.53 13.06 -3.74
CA PHE A 386 5.23 12.76 -3.12
C PHE A 386 4.08 13.26 -3.97
N SER A 387 2.90 12.72 -3.69
CA SER A 387 1.61 13.27 -4.10
C SER A 387 0.75 13.52 -2.87
N VAL A 388 0.13 14.68 -2.80
CA VAL A 388 -0.82 15.05 -1.75
C VAL A 388 -2.09 15.54 -2.41
N PHE A 389 -3.23 15.17 -1.84
CA PHE A 389 -4.55 15.62 -2.29
C PHE A 389 -5.12 16.60 -1.28
N LEU A 390 -5.72 17.66 -1.75
CA LEU A 390 -6.31 18.75 -0.96
C LEU A 390 -7.80 18.90 -1.29
#